data_f7452a418c486d36170fd9ba0b2f267a
#
_entry.id   f7452a418c486d36170fd9ba0b2f267a
#
_cell.length_a   1.000
_cell.length_b   1.000
_cell.length_c   1.000
_cell.angle_alpha   90.00
_cell.angle_beta   90.00
_cell.angle_gamma   90.00
#
_symmetry.space_group_name_H-M   'P 1'
#
loop_
_entity.id
_entity.type
_entity.pdbx_description
1 polymer ?
#
loop_
_entity_poly.entity_id
_entity_poly.type
_entity_poly.pdbx_seq_one_letter_code
_entity_poly.pdbx_strand_id
1 'polypeptide(L)'
;MPEGHVIHRLARHLNQNFGGQVMRVSSPQGRFAAEAALIDGTQLCQARAWGKHLFLEFGSKRIVHIHLGLIGSFRIEPYQSDTPWGQVRLHLHRAIDDGGADAYALSNTDRQAGSVKTQSTGTAGGAAMLDNAAQSDNQAVAANLRGPQWCRLITEAEMDIEIGKLGADPLRPTDPLNLELKEEVFRRLTRSRRSISSLLMDQKFFAGVGNIYRAEVLFRLGINPETRGDVASERKEEIWEDLVELMAYGEQHGRIDTVRQEHSPEAMERAPREDDHGGEVYVYRRAGQPCLVCGDGVQHAVVEGRNLFWCPTCQR
;
A
#
# COMPACT_ATOMS: atom_id res chain seq x y z
N MET A 1 8.57 -0.52 2.15
CA MET A 1 7.99 0.69 1.49
C MET A 1 6.63 0.32 0.95
N PRO A 2 5.57 1.05 1.32
CA PRO A 2 4.23 0.77 0.78
C PRO A 2 4.21 0.88 -0.75
N GLU A 3 3.68 -0.15 -1.42
CA GLU A 3 3.39 -0.16 -2.85
C GLU A 3 1.88 0.04 -3.08
N GLY A 4 1.43 0.14 -4.32
CA GLY A 4 0.04 0.50 -4.64
C GLY A 4 -1.01 -0.35 -3.94
N HIS A 5 -0.79 -1.66 -3.86
CA HIS A 5 -1.73 -2.59 -3.21
C HIS A 5 -2.01 -2.24 -1.73
N VAL A 6 -1.01 -1.74 -0.99
CA VAL A 6 -1.20 -1.29 0.41
C VAL A 6 -2.14 -0.09 0.47
N ILE A 7 -2.00 0.86 -0.47
CA ILE A 7 -2.80 2.09 -0.48
C ILE A 7 -4.25 1.79 -0.90
N HIS A 8 -4.44 0.92 -1.90
CA HIS A 8 -5.76 0.48 -2.33
C HIS A 8 -6.48 -0.32 -1.23
N ARG A 9 -5.78 -1.27 -0.58
CA ARG A 9 -6.30 -1.99 0.58
C ARG A 9 -6.71 -1.05 1.71
N LEU A 10 -5.88 -0.05 1.99
CA LEU A 10 -6.16 0.97 3.01
C LEU A 10 -7.41 1.78 2.65
N ALA A 11 -7.55 2.22 1.39
CA ALA A 11 -8.73 2.94 0.92
C ALA A 11 -10.00 2.09 1.09
N ARG A 12 -9.95 0.80 0.74
CA ARG A 12 -11.06 -0.15 0.95
C ARG A 12 -11.43 -0.29 2.43
N HIS A 13 -10.45 -0.48 3.31
CA HIS A 13 -10.71 -0.60 4.75
C HIS A 13 -11.24 0.71 5.37
N LEU A 14 -10.77 1.87 4.91
CA LEU A 14 -11.30 3.15 5.36
C LEU A 14 -12.78 3.32 4.94
N ASN A 15 -13.14 2.93 3.73
CA ASN A 15 -14.53 2.93 3.28
C ASN A 15 -15.41 1.97 4.10
N GLN A 16 -14.93 0.76 4.37
CA GLN A 16 -15.64 -0.24 5.16
C GLN A 16 -15.91 0.23 6.60
N ASN A 17 -14.95 0.92 7.21
CA ASN A 17 -15.05 1.33 8.60
C ASN A 17 -15.70 2.71 8.78
N PHE A 18 -15.52 3.64 7.83
CA PHE A 18 -15.86 5.06 8.03
C PHE A 18 -16.67 5.67 6.87
N GLY A 19 -16.79 4.98 5.74
CA GLY A 19 -17.51 5.49 4.56
C GLY A 19 -18.96 5.87 4.89
N GLY A 20 -19.37 7.06 4.49
CA GLY A 20 -20.70 7.60 4.75
C GLY A 20 -20.92 8.09 6.19
N GLN A 21 -19.94 8.02 7.08
CA GLN A 21 -20.06 8.41 8.48
C GLN A 21 -19.59 9.84 8.72
N VAL A 22 -20.19 10.52 9.70
CA VAL A 22 -19.67 11.80 10.20
C VAL A 22 -18.45 11.53 11.06
N MET A 23 -17.35 12.23 10.78
CA MET A 23 -16.05 11.98 11.38
C MET A 23 -15.65 13.07 12.34
N ARG A 24 -15.05 12.68 13.47
CA ARG A 24 -14.19 13.56 14.26
C ARG A 24 -12.79 13.46 13.68
N VAL A 25 -12.21 14.63 13.40
CA VAL A 25 -10.91 14.76 12.73
C VAL A 25 -10.01 15.67 13.53
N SER A 26 -8.85 15.18 13.92
CA SER A 26 -7.87 15.97 14.66
C SER A 26 -6.44 15.72 14.17
N SER A 27 -5.52 16.59 14.57
CA SER A 27 -4.10 16.45 14.34
C SER A 27 -3.33 16.55 15.65
N PRO A 28 -3.20 15.46 16.41
CA PRO A 28 -2.53 15.47 17.71
C PRO A 28 -1.10 16.02 17.66
N GLN A 29 -0.38 15.81 16.56
CA GLN A 29 0.95 16.39 16.32
C GLN A 29 0.92 17.89 16.01
N GLY A 30 -0.23 18.45 15.64
CA GLY A 30 -0.43 19.87 15.33
C GLY A 30 -0.12 20.30 13.88
N ARG A 31 0.66 19.52 13.11
CA ARG A 31 1.11 19.94 11.76
C ARG A 31 0.03 19.92 10.67
N PHE A 32 -1.16 19.48 11.00
CA PHE A 32 -2.34 19.44 10.13
C PHE A 32 -3.59 19.96 10.87
N ALA A 33 -3.40 20.73 11.96
CA ALA A 33 -4.50 21.12 12.84
C ALA A 33 -5.48 22.10 12.18
N ALA A 34 -4.98 23.06 11.42
CA ALA A 34 -5.82 24.03 10.71
C ALA A 34 -6.69 23.38 9.65
N GLU A 35 -6.10 22.46 8.87
CA GLU A 35 -6.82 21.71 7.84
C GLU A 35 -7.80 20.70 8.46
N ALA A 36 -7.42 20.02 9.54
CA ALA A 36 -8.28 19.09 10.26
C ALA A 36 -9.55 19.78 10.76
N ALA A 37 -9.43 20.99 11.32
CA ALA A 37 -10.58 21.78 11.79
C ALA A 37 -11.59 22.12 10.67
N LEU A 38 -11.16 22.16 9.41
CA LEU A 38 -12.04 22.44 8.26
C LEU A 38 -12.89 21.24 7.82
N ILE A 39 -12.54 20.05 8.29
CA ILE A 39 -13.22 18.79 7.94
C ILE A 39 -13.74 18.02 9.17
N ASP A 40 -13.43 18.50 10.38
CA ASP A 40 -13.99 17.95 11.61
C ASP A 40 -15.53 18.11 11.63
N GLY A 41 -16.23 17.08 12.07
CA GLY A 41 -17.69 17.06 12.06
C GLY A 41 -18.31 16.90 10.67
N THR A 42 -17.54 16.62 9.63
CA THR A 42 -18.07 16.40 8.28
C THR A 42 -18.05 14.90 7.92
N GLN A 43 -18.88 14.54 6.94
CA GLN A 43 -18.98 13.16 6.47
C GLN A 43 -17.77 12.76 5.63
N LEU A 44 -17.17 11.60 5.88
CA LEU A 44 -16.26 10.95 4.95
C LEU A 44 -17.07 10.29 3.83
N CYS A 45 -17.15 10.91 2.67
CA CYS A 45 -17.91 10.41 1.55
C CYS A 45 -17.27 9.16 0.95
N GLN A 46 -15.97 9.21 0.70
CA GLN A 46 -15.22 8.13 0.07
C GLN A 46 -13.73 8.23 0.33
N ALA A 47 -13.06 7.08 0.43
CA ALA A 47 -11.60 6.96 0.32
C ALA A 47 -11.26 6.33 -1.05
N ARG A 48 -10.38 6.97 -1.81
CA ARG A 48 -9.90 6.49 -3.12
C ARG A 48 -8.39 6.40 -3.14
N ALA A 49 -7.87 5.47 -3.95
CA ALA A 49 -6.44 5.34 -4.21
C ALA A 49 -6.14 5.49 -5.71
N TRP A 50 -4.99 6.07 -6.03
CA TRP A 50 -4.38 6.02 -7.35
C TRP A 50 -2.87 5.85 -7.18
N GLY A 51 -2.35 4.71 -7.63
CA GLY A 51 -0.96 4.33 -7.37
C GLY A 51 -0.62 4.31 -5.88
N LYS A 52 0.27 5.20 -5.47
CA LYS A 52 0.70 5.34 -4.06
C LYS A 52 0.07 6.53 -3.35
N HIS A 53 -0.96 7.13 -3.95
CA HIS A 53 -1.69 8.28 -3.44
C HIS A 53 -3.03 7.85 -2.86
N LEU A 54 -3.35 8.31 -1.66
CA LEU A 54 -4.63 8.12 -0.99
C LEU A 54 -5.37 9.45 -0.92
N PHE A 55 -6.64 9.44 -1.26
CA PHE A 55 -7.53 10.59 -1.24
C PHE A 55 -8.74 10.28 -0.37
N LEU A 56 -8.96 11.08 0.68
CA LEU A 56 -10.13 10.99 1.56
C LEU A 56 -11.05 12.17 1.25
N GLU A 57 -12.22 11.90 0.69
CA GLU A 57 -13.17 12.90 0.25
C GLU A 57 -14.21 13.17 1.34
N PHE A 58 -14.30 14.41 1.76
CA PHE A 58 -15.26 14.85 2.78
C PHE A 58 -16.41 15.66 2.17
N GLY A 59 -17.57 15.60 2.81
CA GLY A 59 -18.80 16.30 2.39
C GLY A 59 -18.67 17.83 2.27
N SER A 60 -17.60 18.39 2.85
CA SER A 60 -17.20 19.79 2.69
C SER A 60 -16.57 20.11 1.33
N LYS A 61 -16.58 19.18 0.37
CA LYS A 61 -15.86 19.25 -0.93
C LYS A 61 -14.34 19.43 -0.76
N ARG A 62 -13.80 18.92 0.32
CA ARG A 62 -12.36 18.94 0.65
C ARG A 62 -11.82 17.52 0.64
N ILE A 63 -10.60 17.38 0.21
CA ILE A 63 -9.95 16.08 0.03
C ILE A 63 -8.65 16.08 0.80
N VAL A 64 -8.46 15.12 1.71
CA VAL A 64 -7.16 14.90 2.33
C VAL A 64 -6.34 14.01 1.42
N HIS A 65 -5.26 14.56 0.87
CA HIS A 65 -4.31 13.86 0.02
C HIS A 65 -3.11 13.39 0.84
N ILE A 66 -2.90 12.08 0.87
CA ILE A 66 -1.86 11.42 1.65
C ILE A 66 -0.93 10.63 0.74
N HIS A 67 0.37 10.75 1.00
CA HIS A 67 1.40 9.85 0.47
C HIS A 67 2.26 9.37 1.63
N LEU A 68 2.30 8.05 1.83
CA LEU A 68 2.99 7.47 2.98
C LEU A 68 4.52 7.60 2.89
N GLY A 69 5.08 7.57 1.68
CA GLY A 69 6.53 7.58 1.49
C GLY A 69 7.17 6.25 1.90
N LEU A 70 8.37 6.31 2.47
CA LEU A 70 9.14 5.12 2.84
C LEU A 70 8.75 4.53 4.19
N ILE A 71 8.45 5.39 5.16
CA ILE A 71 8.29 5.05 6.58
C ILE A 71 6.90 5.38 7.14
N GLY A 72 6.07 6.10 6.38
CA GLY A 72 4.74 6.47 6.81
C GLY A 72 3.83 5.25 6.98
N SER A 73 2.95 5.33 7.95
CA SER A 73 1.92 4.31 8.21
C SER A 73 0.57 4.98 8.48
N PHE A 74 -0.49 4.34 7.98
CA PHE A 74 -1.85 4.73 8.31
C PHE A 74 -2.58 3.45 8.75
N ARG A 75 -2.95 3.39 10.03
CA ARG A 75 -3.52 2.17 10.62
C ARG A 75 -4.89 2.43 11.20
N ILE A 76 -5.78 1.46 11.04
CA ILE A 76 -7.05 1.39 11.76
C ILE A 76 -6.78 0.57 13.01
N GLU A 77 -7.00 1.18 14.15
CA GLU A 77 -6.66 0.65 15.47
C GLU A 77 -7.89 0.78 16.40
N PRO A 78 -8.02 -0.02 17.47
CA PRO A 78 -9.06 0.22 18.48
C PRO A 78 -9.01 1.67 18.98
N TYR A 79 -10.16 2.32 19.01
CA TYR A 79 -10.26 3.67 19.57
C TYR A 79 -9.96 3.64 21.07
N GLN A 80 -9.03 4.46 21.51
CA GLN A 80 -8.65 4.56 22.93
C GLN A 80 -8.92 5.95 23.50
N SER A 81 -8.66 7.00 22.73
CA SER A 81 -8.88 8.39 23.14
C SER A 81 -8.69 9.34 21.97
N ASP A 82 -9.15 10.59 22.10
CA ASP A 82 -8.90 11.69 21.17
C ASP A 82 -7.43 12.10 21.06
N THR A 83 -6.59 11.65 21.99
CA THR A 83 -5.15 11.90 22.02
C THR A 83 -4.37 10.59 21.91
N PRO A 84 -4.33 9.98 20.70
CA PRO A 84 -3.64 8.72 20.49
C PRO A 84 -2.14 8.86 20.75
N TRP A 85 -1.54 7.78 21.24
CA TRP A 85 -0.11 7.76 21.56
C TRP A 85 0.77 7.97 20.32
N GLY A 86 1.83 8.75 20.49
CA GLY A 86 2.88 8.96 19.50
C GLY A 86 2.63 10.16 18.56
N GLN A 87 3.45 10.27 17.52
CA GLN A 87 3.44 11.39 16.57
C GLN A 87 2.38 11.19 15.50
N VAL A 88 1.10 11.35 15.83
CA VAL A 88 -0.03 11.19 14.92
C VAL A 88 -0.29 12.50 14.17
N ARG A 89 -0.14 12.46 12.83
CA ARG A 89 -0.39 13.60 11.92
C ARG A 89 -1.87 13.84 11.70
N LEU A 90 -2.63 12.76 11.56
CA LEU A 90 -4.08 12.77 11.32
C LEU A 90 -4.69 11.63 12.13
N HIS A 91 -5.71 11.97 12.91
CA HIS A 91 -6.52 11.05 13.69
C HIS A 91 -7.98 11.19 13.26
N LEU A 92 -8.60 10.07 12.92
CA LEU A 92 -9.98 9.97 12.44
C LEU A 92 -10.72 8.93 13.27
N HIS A 93 -11.90 9.27 13.77
CA HIS A 93 -12.86 8.31 14.33
C HIS A 93 -14.30 8.75 14.03
N ARG A 94 -15.27 7.86 14.20
CA ARG A 94 -16.68 8.22 14.06
C ARG A 94 -17.06 9.25 15.13
N ALA A 95 -17.92 10.21 14.78
CA ALA A 95 -18.58 11.03 15.79
C ALA A 95 -19.42 10.08 16.67
N ILE A 96 -19.10 10.03 17.95
CA ILE A 96 -19.92 9.29 18.93
C ILE A 96 -21.04 10.23 19.32
N ASP A 97 -22.30 9.82 19.10
CA ASP A 97 -23.43 10.56 19.66
C ASP A 97 -23.32 10.56 21.19
N ASP A 98 -23.27 11.73 21.79
CA ASP A 98 -23.11 11.92 23.24
C ASP A 98 -24.23 11.26 24.10
N GLY A 99 -25.21 10.61 23.49
CA GLY A 99 -26.23 9.80 24.15
C GLY A 99 -25.76 8.44 24.67
N GLY A 100 -24.51 8.02 24.39
CA GLY A 100 -23.96 6.71 24.78
C GLY A 100 -22.74 6.73 25.70
N ALA A 101 -22.25 7.93 26.10
CA ALA A 101 -21.01 8.05 26.86
C ALA A 101 -21.09 7.44 28.29
N ASP A 102 -22.29 7.33 28.87
CA ASP A 102 -22.46 6.76 30.22
C ASP A 102 -22.44 5.24 30.27
N ALA A 103 -22.58 4.55 29.13
CA ALA A 103 -22.59 3.07 29.11
C ALA A 103 -21.17 2.47 29.11
N TYR A 104 -20.14 3.24 28.71
CA TYR A 104 -18.76 2.75 28.66
C TYR A 104 -17.96 2.98 29.94
N ALA A 105 -18.37 3.91 30.80
CA ALA A 105 -17.65 4.22 32.06
C ALA A 105 -17.90 3.18 33.15
N LEU A 106 -18.95 2.37 33.07
CA LEU A 106 -19.36 1.47 34.15
C LEU A 106 -18.81 0.04 34.05
N SER A 107 -18.11 -0.34 32.97
CA SER A 107 -17.59 -1.71 32.83
C SER A 107 -16.11 -1.89 33.22
N ASN A 108 -15.40 -0.84 33.58
CA ASN A 108 -13.95 -0.89 33.87
C ASN A 108 -13.58 -0.86 35.38
N THR A 109 -14.53 -0.97 36.32
CA THR A 109 -14.23 -0.96 37.75
C THR A 109 -13.95 -2.32 38.41
N ASP A 110 -14.07 -3.43 37.67
CA ASP A 110 -13.89 -4.77 38.28
C ASP A 110 -12.87 -5.64 37.53
N ARG A 111 -11.66 -5.19 37.28
CA ARG A 111 -10.53 -6.09 36.99
C ARG A 111 -9.18 -5.48 37.37
N GLN A 112 -8.99 -5.29 38.68
CA GLN A 112 -7.64 -5.25 39.27
C GLN A 112 -7.38 -6.61 39.92
N ALA A 113 -6.53 -7.42 39.32
CA ALA A 113 -5.56 -8.31 39.99
C ALA A 113 -4.89 -9.21 38.93
N GLY A 114 -3.57 -9.14 38.81
CA GLY A 114 -2.79 -10.16 38.09
C GLY A 114 -1.70 -9.59 37.18
N SER A 115 -0.68 -8.96 37.79
CA SER A 115 0.54 -8.60 37.07
C SER A 115 1.42 -9.82 36.81
N VAL A 116 1.72 -10.13 35.55
CA VAL A 116 2.94 -10.89 35.20
C VAL A 116 3.70 -10.06 34.18
N LYS A 117 4.87 -9.58 34.59
CA LYS A 117 5.84 -8.90 33.74
C LYS A 117 6.56 -9.95 32.90
N THR A 118 6.40 -9.92 31.60
CA THR A 118 7.38 -10.50 30.66
C THR A 118 7.94 -9.37 29.82
N GLN A 119 9.22 -9.09 30.01
CA GLN A 119 10.00 -8.22 29.15
C GLN A 119 10.29 -8.99 27.85
N SER A 120 9.89 -8.44 26.72
CA SER A 120 10.42 -8.82 25.42
C SER A 120 10.92 -7.57 24.71
N THR A 121 12.23 -7.49 24.57
CA THR A 121 12.94 -6.58 23.67
C THR A 121 12.62 -6.99 22.25
N GLY A 122 11.89 -6.17 21.50
CA GLY A 122 11.54 -6.40 20.10
C GLY A 122 11.85 -5.17 19.26
N THR A 123 12.83 -5.30 18.41
CA THR A 123 13.22 -4.37 17.34
C THR A 123 12.07 -4.15 16.35
N ALA A 124 11.87 -2.87 16.00
CA ALA A 124 10.85 -2.44 15.06
C ALA A 124 11.12 -2.96 13.64
N GLY A 125 10.26 -3.83 13.15
CA GLY A 125 10.19 -4.29 11.75
C GLY A 125 8.81 -4.08 11.17
N GLY A 126 8.75 -3.42 10.07
CA GLY A 126 7.68 -2.82 9.36
C GLY A 126 6.44 -3.58 8.97
N ALA A 127 5.59 -3.32 8.28
CA ALA A 127 4.55 -3.66 7.29
C ALA A 127 3.58 -4.82 7.58
N ALA A 128 3.80 -5.71 8.51
CA ALA A 128 2.94 -6.88 8.74
C ALA A 128 2.08 -6.73 9.99
N MET A 129 0.99 -5.96 9.96
CA MET A 129 -0.09 -5.99 10.95
C MET A 129 -1.31 -5.21 10.47
N LEU A 130 -2.02 -5.76 9.48
CA LEU A 130 -3.38 -5.32 9.14
C LEU A 130 -4.44 -6.44 9.33
N ASP A 131 -4.04 -7.65 9.73
CA ASP A 131 -4.92 -8.82 9.64
C ASP A 131 -5.75 -9.17 10.89
N ASN A 132 -5.74 -8.35 11.95
CA ASN A 132 -6.48 -8.69 13.19
C ASN A 132 -7.66 -7.78 13.55
N ALA A 133 -8.25 -7.05 12.61
CA ALA A 133 -9.43 -6.21 12.89
C ALA A 133 -10.77 -6.83 12.46
N ALA A 134 -10.82 -8.14 12.20
CA ALA A 134 -12.07 -8.83 11.86
C ALA A 134 -12.56 -9.67 13.05
N GLN A 135 -12.77 -9.07 14.22
CA GLN A 135 -13.52 -9.74 15.30
C GLN A 135 -13.96 -8.75 16.38
N SER A 136 -15.21 -8.54 16.40
CA SER A 136 -16.19 -7.98 17.35
C SER A 136 -16.94 -6.81 16.74
N ASP A 137 -18.19 -7.05 16.40
CA ASP A 137 -19.12 -6.09 15.77
C ASP A 137 -19.45 -4.84 16.62
N ASN A 138 -18.72 -4.53 17.67
CA ASN A 138 -19.05 -3.44 18.58
C ASN A 138 -17.85 -2.65 19.15
N GLN A 139 -16.63 -2.83 18.66
CA GLN A 139 -15.51 -2.04 19.18
C GLN A 139 -15.29 -0.80 18.31
N ALA A 140 -15.34 0.40 18.92
CA ALA A 140 -15.02 1.64 18.24
C ALA A 140 -13.57 1.61 17.73
N VAL A 141 -13.37 2.05 16.50
CA VAL A 141 -12.05 2.10 15.84
C VAL A 141 -11.70 3.53 15.44
N ALA A 142 -10.40 3.79 15.37
CA ALA A 142 -9.84 5.03 14.87
C ALA A 142 -8.76 4.76 13.82
N ALA A 143 -8.60 5.67 12.87
CA ALA A 143 -7.52 5.63 11.90
C ALA A 143 -6.43 6.65 12.26
N ASN A 144 -5.18 6.20 12.37
CA ASN A 144 -4.04 6.97 12.83
C ASN A 144 -2.93 7.04 11.77
N LEU A 145 -2.67 8.24 11.24
CA LEU A 145 -1.61 8.51 10.27
C LEU A 145 -0.33 8.95 10.99
N ARG A 146 0.76 8.24 10.77
CA ARG A 146 2.08 8.54 11.37
C ARG A 146 3.15 8.65 10.28
N GLY A 147 4.01 9.66 10.37
CA GLY A 147 5.18 9.84 9.52
C GLY A 147 4.96 9.87 8.02
N PRO A 148 3.84 10.40 7.47
CA PRO A 148 3.65 10.45 6.02
C PRO A 148 4.69 11.36 5.36
N GLN A 149 4.99 11.09 4.09
CA GLN A 149 5.79 12.01 3.27
C GLN A 149 5.07 13.35 3.12
N TRP A 150 3.74 13.31 2.88
CA TRP A 150 2.86 14.46 3.00
C TRP A 150 1.44 14.08 3.40
N CYS A 151 0.75 15.03 4.00
CA CYS A 151 -0.68 15.04 4.28
C CYS A 151 -1.14 16.47 4.05
N ARG A 152 -2.00 16.70 3.07
CA ARG A 152 -2.47 18.04 2.62
C ARG A 152 -3.96 18.03 2.40
N LEU A 153 -4.60 19.16 2.61
CA LEU A 153 -5.98 19.38 2.21
C LEU A 153 -5.98 20.01 0.84
N ILE A 154 -6.71 19.40 -0.10
CA ILE A 154 -6.80 19.83 -1.50
C ILE A 154 -8.25 19.91 -1.97
N THR A 155 -8.47 20.53 -3.10
CA THR A 155 -9.73 20.57 -3.84
C THR A 155 -9.82 19.41 -4.83
N GLU A 156 -10.99 19.18 -5.41
CA GLU A 156 -11.21 18.18 -6.47
C GLU A 156 -10.34 18.50 -7.71
N ALA A 157 -10.29 19.77 -8.14
CA ALA A 157 -9.46 20.17 -9.26
C ALA A 157 -7.95 19.90 -9.02
N GLU A 158 -7.48 20.10 -7.79
CA GLU A 158 -6.10 19.78 -7.43
C GLU A 158 -5.87 18.26 -7.40
N MET A 159 -6.85 17.47 -6.99
CA MET A 159 -6.78 16.00 -7.05
C MET A 159 -6.66 15.54 -8.50
N ASP A 160 -7.46 16.08 -9.42
CA ASP A 160 -7.40 15.74 -10.85
C ASP A 160 -6.02 16.08 -11.43
N ILE A 161 -5.44 17.22 -11.03
CA ILE A 161 -4.06 17.60 -11.41
C ILE A 161 -3.04 16.60 -10.87
N GLU A 162 -3.19 16.13 -9.64
CA GLU A 162 -2.26 15.14 -9.05
C GLU A 162 -2.38 13.77 -9.74
N ILE A 163 -3.61 13.31 -10.03
CA ILE A 163 -3.86 12.09 -10.78
C ILE A 163 -3.31 12.20 -12.22
N GLY A 164 -3.52 13.34 -12.87
CA GLY A 164 -3.02 13.60 -14.23
C GLY A 164 -1.48 13.58 -14.37
N LYS A 165 -0.73 13.61 -13.27
CA LYS A 165 0.73 13.43 -13.25
C LYS A 165 1.15 11.96 -13.23
N LEU A 166 0.23 11.05 -12.96
CA LEU A 166 0.48 9.62 -12.81
C LEU A 166 0.19 8.87 -14.11
N GLY A 167 0.77 7.70 -14.24
CA GLY A 167 0.46 6.75 -15.29
C GLY A 167 -0.70 5.83 -14.92
N ALA A 168 -0.84 4.77 -15.71
CA ALA A 168 -1.87 3.77 -15.50
C ALA A 168 -1.65 2.99 -14.20
N ASP A 169 -2.74 2.75 -13.47
CA ASP A 169 -2.75 2.00 -12.22
C ASP A 169 -3.32 0.59 -12.44
N PRO A 170 -2.52 -0.48 -12.28
CA PRO A 170 -3.00 -1.85 -12.47
C PRO A 170 -4.15 -2.26 -11.55
N LEU A 171 -4.35 -1.56 -10.43
CA LEU A 171 -5.45 -1.81 -9.50
C LEU A 171 -6.76 -1.10 -9.88
N ARG A 172 -6.79 -0.41 -11.01
CA ARG A 172 -7.97 0.24 -11.58
C ARG A 172 -8.27 -0.22 -13.02
N PRO A 173 -8.27 -1.55 -13.31
CA PRO A 173 -8.28 -2.06 -14.69
C PRO A 173 -9.54 -1.72 -15.48
N THR A 174 -10.65 -1.37 -14.82
CA THR A 174 -11.94 -1.05 -15.45
C THR A 174 -12.30 0.44 -15.40
N ASP A 175 -11.46 1.27 -14.79
CA ASP A 175 -11.69 2.72 -14.67
C ASP A 175 -11.47 3.38 -16.05
N PRO A 176 -12.45 4.17 -16.57
CA PRO A 176 -12.34 4.75 -17.91
C PRO A 176 -11.10 5.64 -18.11
N LEU A 177 -10.78 6.50 -17.14
CA LEU A 177 -9.59 7.33 -17.19
C LEU A 177 -8.31 6.47 -17.21
N ASN A 178 -8.30 5.39 -16.41
CA ASN A 178 -7.15 4.50 -16.36
C ASN A 178 -6.95 3.71 -17.66
N LEU A 179 -8.02 3.36 -18.37
CA LEU A 179 -7.93 2.73 -19.69
C LEU A 179 -7.27 3.67 -20.70
N GLU A 180 -7.63 4.96 -20.71
CA GLU A 180 -6.98 5.96 -21.56
C GLU A 180 -5.50 6.12 -21.21
N LEU A 181 -5.17 6.17 -19.91
CA LEU A 181 -3.79 6.23 -19.44
C LEU A 181 -2.98 4.98 -19.79
N LYS A 182 -3.58 3.80 -19.75
CA LYS A 182 -2.94 2.53 -20.18
C LYS A 182 -2.51 2.62 -21.64
N GLU A 183 -3.40 3.04 -22.53
CA GLU A 183 -3.09 3.20 -23.96
C GLU A 183 -1.97 4.23 -24.19
N GLU A 184 -1.99 5.35 -23.45
CA GLU A 184 -0.93 6.34 -23.49
C GLU A 184 0.41 5.77 -23.03
N VAL A 185 0.44 5.05 -21.91
CA VAL A 185 1.64 4.39 -21.38
C VAL A 185 2.19 3.40 -22.40
N PHE A 186 1.35 2.59 -23.01
CA PHE A 186 1.75 1.63 -24.04
C PHE A 186 2.37 2.30 -25.25
N ARG A 187 1.77 3.40 -25.72
CA ARG A 187 2.32 4.20 -26.83
C ARG A 187 3.67 4.84 -26.47
N ARG A 188 3.85 5.29 -25.23
CA ARG A 188 5.12 5.84 -24.74
C ARG A 188 6.18 4.75 -24.57
N LEU A 189 5.77 3.55 -24.14
CA LEU A 189 6.65 2.41 -23.99
C LEU A 189 7.31 2.01 -25.31
N THR A 190 6.54 1.96 -26.41
CA THR A 190 7.05 1.61 -27.75
C THR A 190 8.10 2.58 -28.31
N ARG A 191 8.29 3.74 -27.69
CA ARG A 191 9.26 4.76 -28.09
C ARG A 191 10.40 4.94 -27.09
N SER A 192 10.35 4.21 -25.97
CA SER A 192 11.28 4.42 -24.88
C SER A 192 12.54 3.58 -25.05
N ARG A 193 13.70 4.24 -24.93
CA ARG A 193 15.02 3.58 -24.88
C ARG A 193 15.49 3.29 -23.46
N ARG A 194 14.76 3.75 -22.43
CA ARG A 194 15.04 3.40 -21.03
C ARG A 194 14.81 1.91 -20.80
N SER A 195 15.50 1.34 -19.81
CA SER A 195 15.28 -0.05 -19.40
C SER A 195 13.85 -0.25 -18.88
N ILE A 196 13.28 -1.42 -19.12
CA ILE A 196 11.95 -1.78 -18.62
C ILE A 196 11.91 -1.75 -17.09
N SER A 197 13.01 -2.10 -16.42
CA SER A 197 13.10 -2.02 -14.95
C SER A 197 12.97 -0.58 -14.43
N SER A 198 13.53 0.42 -15.12
CA SER A 198 13.36 1.83 -14.79
C SER A 198 11.96 2.34 -15.09
N LEU A 199 11.36 1.90 -16.20
CA LEU A 199 10.01 2.31 -16.61
C LEU A 199 8.94 1.77 -15.66
N LEU A 200 9.06 0.54 -15.17
CA LEU A 200 8.15 -0.03 -14.17
C LEU A 200 8.19 0.72 -12.83
N MET A 201 9.30 1.35 -12.48
CA MET A 201 9.41 2.18 -11.27
C MET A 201 8.90 3.60 -11.44
N ASP A 202 8.78 4.06 -12.67
CA ASP A 202 8.34 5.43 -12.99
C ASP A 202 6.81 5.53 -12.83
N GLN A 203 6.38 6.23 -11.78
CA GLN A 203 4.96 6.40 -11.46
C GLN A 203 4.17 7.16 -12.56
N LYS A 204 4.86 7.78 -13.53
CA LYS A 204 4.26 8.37 -14.73
C LYS A 204 4.00 7.35 -15.85
N PHE A 205 4.47 6.11 -15.67
CA PHE A 205 4.16 4.95 -16.51
C PHE A 205 3.23 4.00 -15.75
N PHE A 206 3.70 3.38 -14.69
CA PHE A 206 2.96 2.38 -13.93
C PHE A 206 2.74 2.87 -12.49
N ALA A 207 1.61 3.53 -12.27
CA ALA A 207 1.27 4.05 -10.96
C ALA A 207 1.08 2.90 -9.96
N GLY A 208 1.65 3.04 -8.77
CA GLY A 208 1.54 2.03 -7.72
C GLY A 208 2.62 0.95 -7.75
N VAL A 209 3.19 0.63 -8.91
CA VAL A 209 4.25 -0.36 -9.02
C VAL A 209 5.48 0.08 -8.23
N GLY A 210 6.02 -0.83 -7.45
CA GLY A 210 7.21 -0.60 -6.68
C GLY A 210 8.28 -1.66 -6.93
N ASN A 211 9.24 -1.72 -6.03
CA ASN A 211 10.45 -2.50 -6.25
C ASN A 211 10.23 -4.01 -6.26
N ILE A 212 9.23 -4.48 -5.49
CA ILE A 212 8.90 -5.90 -5.42
C ILE A 212 8.23 -6.32 -6.72
N TYR A 213 7.12 -5.68 -7.09
CA TYR A 213 6.42 -6.03 -8.33
C TYR A 213 7.30 -5.87 -9.57
N ARG A 214 8.15 -4.83 -9.64
CA ARG A 214 9.13 -4.69 -10.73
C ARG A 214 10.01 -5.93 -10.90
N ALA A 215 10.60 -6.41 -9.82
CA ALA A 215 11.52 -7.55 -9.87
C ALA A 215 10.77 -8.84 -10.22
N GLU A 216 9.63 -9.05 -9.60
CA GLU A 216 8.88 -10.29 -9.70
C GLU A 216 8.17 -10.47 -11.05
N VAL A 217 7.52 -9.42 -11.59
CA VAL A 217 6.89 -9.46 -12.91
C VAL A 217 7.92 -9.73 -14.01
N LEU A 218 9.08 -9.04 -13.97
CA LEU A 218 10.14 -9.29 -14.94
C LEU A 218 10.68 -10.72 -14.85
N PHE A 219 10.80 -11.28 -13.64
CA PHE A 219 11.20 -12.67 -13.45
C PHE A 219 10.14 -13.64 -13.99
N ARG A 220 8.88 -13.48 -13.62
CA ARG A 220 7.76 -14.36 -14.02
C ARG A 220 7.60 -14.44 -15.54
N LEU A 221 7.90 -13.33 -16.20
CA LEU A 221 7.85 -13.23 -17.68
C LEU A 221 9.19 -13.54 -18.35
N GLY A 222 10.27 -13.82 -17.61
CA GLY A 222 11.58 -14.11 -18.17
C GLY A 222 12.21 -12.92 -18.91
N ILE A 223 11.83 -11.69 -18.58
CA ILE A 223 12.30 -10.46 -19.24
C ILE A 223 13.56 -9.97 -18.52
N ASN A 224 14.64 -9.75 -19.30
CA ASN A 224 15.84 -9.11 -18.77
C ASN A 224 15.52 -7.69 -18.29
N PRO A 225 15.88 -7.31 -17.05
CA PRO A 225 15.59 -5.98 -16.50
C PRO A 225 16.16 -4.82 -17.32
N GLU A 226 17.23 -5.03 -18.07
CA GLU A 226 17.88 -4.02 -18.91
C GLU A 226 17.28 -3.91 -20.32
N THR A 227 16.34 -4.80 -20.66
CA THR A 227 15.63 -4.73 -21.93
C THR A 227 15.03 -3.33 -22.12
N ARG A 228 15.27 -2.72 -23.27
CA ARG A 228 14.74 -1.40 -23.59
C ARG A 228 13.20 -1.45 -23.69
N GLY A 229 12.56 -0.34 -23.31
CA GLY A 229 11.11 -0.24 -23.34
C GLY A 229 10.49 -0.50 -24.70
N ASP A 230 11.12 -0.03 -25.80
CA ASP A 230 10.64 -0.27 -27.18
C ASP A 230 10.65 -1.78 -27.53
N VAL A 231 11.61 -2.55 -27.06
CA VAL A 231 11.67 -4.01 -27.22
C VAL A 231 10.68 -4.70 -26.27
N ALA A 232 10.69 -4.33 -24.99
CA ALA A 232 9.77 -4.90 -23.99
C ALA A 232 8.30 -4.63 -24.32
N SER A 233 8.01 -3.60 -25.12
CA SER A 233 6.66 -3.23 -25.54
C SER A 233 5.95 -4.30 -26.40
N GLU A 234 6.68 -5.21 -27.00
CA GLU A 234 6.10 -6.38 -27.69
C GLU A 234 5.31 -7.27 -26.73
N ARG A 235 5.65 -7.23 -25.44
CA ARG A 235 5.02 -8.00 -24.36
C ARG A 235 4.26 -7.11 -23.35
N LYS A 236 3.87 -5.92 -23.76
CA LYS A 236 3.25 -4.91 -22.87
C LYS A 236 1.96 -5.39 -22.21
N GLU A 237 1.13 -6.16 -22.94
CA GLU A 237 -0.10 -6.72 -22.37
C GLU A 237 0.20 -7.78 -21.31
N GLU A 238 1.17 -8.68 -21.56
CA GLU A 238 1.57 -9.67 -20.56
C GLU A 238 2.12 -9.01 -19.29
N ILE A 239 2.93 -7.95 -19.44
CA ILE A 239 3.44 -7.17 -18.30
C ILE A 239 2.27 -6.54 -17.51
N TRP A 240 1.29 -5.99 -18.22
CA TRP A 240 0.13 -5.36 -17.60
C TRP A 240 -0.75 -6.39 -16.88
N GLU A 241 -1.06 -7.50 -17.50
CA GLU A 241 -1.90 -8.56 -16.95
C GLU A 241 -1.27 -9.18 -15.69
N ASP A 242 0.03 -9.47 -15.72
CA ASP A 242 0.75 -10.00 -14.56
C ASP A 242 0.80 -8.97 -13.41
N LEU A 243 0.96 -7.68 -13.71
CA LEU A 243 0.84 -6.61 -12.71
C LEU A 243 -0.56 -6.54 -12.09
N VAL A 244 -1.61 -6.60 -12.89
CA VAL A 244 -3.01 -6.59 -12.42
C VAL A 244 -3.25 -7.79 -11.50
N GLU A 245 -2.87 -8.99 -11.91
CA GLU A 245 -3.02 -10.22 -11.12
C GLU A 245 -2.31 -10.11 -9.77
N LEU A 246 -1.02 -9.82 -9.79
CA LEU A 246 -0.19 -9.82 -8.58
C LEU A 246 -0.56 -8.69 -7.62
N MET A 247 -0.85 -7.50 -8.15
CA MET A 247 -1.22 -6.37 -7.30
C MET A 247 -2.63 -6.52 -6.71
N ALA A 248 -3.58 -7.11 -7.46
CA ALA A 248 -4.91 -7.44 -6.94
C ALA A 248 -4.82 -8.50 -5.82
N TYR A 249 -3.99 -9.53 -6.01
CA TYR A 249 -3.72 -10.50 -4.94
C TYR A 249 -3.16 -9.81 -3.68
N GLY A 250 -2.16 -8.95 -3.84
CA GLY A 250 -1.56 -8.21 -2.73
C GLY A 250 -2.56 -7.28 -2.02
N GLU A 251 -3.46 -6.63 -2.77
CA GLU A 251 -4.53 -5.79 -2.24
C GLU A 251 -5.54 -6.61 -1.43
N GLN A 252 -5.94 -7.75 -1.94
CA GLN A 252 -6.93 -8.64 -1.30
C GLN A 252 -6.36 -9.27 -0.02
N HIS A 253 -5.13 -9.80 -0.06
CA HIS A 253 -4.54 -10.60 1.01
C HIS A 253 -3.63 -9.82 1.97
N GLY A 254 -3.25 -8.57 1.64
CA GLY A 254 -2.36 -7.74 2.47
C GLY A 254 -0.89 -8.14 2.42
N ARG A 255 -0.52 -9.10 1.59
CA ARG A 255 0.87 -9.57 1.39
C ARG A 255 1.17 -9.76 -0.10
N ILE A 256 2.43 -9.62 -0.46
CA ILE A 256 2.89 -9.89 -1.83
C ILE A 256 3.35 -11.34 -1.91
N ASP A 257 2.64 -12.13 -2.71
CA ASP A 257 2.98 -13.51 -3.01
C ASP A 257 2.99 -13.67 -4.54
N THR A 258 4.14 -14.02 -5.10
CA THR A 258 4.35 -14.02 -6.55
C THR A 258 4.73 -15.39 -7.10
N VAL A 259 5.03 -16.31 -6.20
CA VAL A 259 5.50 -17.64 -6.55
C VAL A 259 4.31 -18.48 -7.03
N ARG A 260 4.49 -19.15 -8.17
CA ARG A 260 3.50 -20.10 -8.69
C ARG A 260 3.43 -21.35 -7.81
N GLN A 261 2.30 -22.04 -7.86
CA GLN A 261 2.04 -23.16 -6.97
C GLN A 261 3.08 -24.28 -7.09
N GLU A 262 3.59 -24.56 -8.30
CA GLU A 262 4.65 -25.55 -8.54
C GLU A 262 6.00 -25.22 -7.88
N HIS A 263 6.20 -23.95 -7.47
CA HIS A 263 7.39 -23.51 -6.76
C HIS A 263 7.09 -23.04 -5.33
N SER A 264 5.89 -23.34 -4.81
CA SER A 264 5.52 -23.03 -3.42
C SER A 264 6.42 -23.78 -2.43
N PRO A 265 6.51 -23.34 -1.16
CA PRO A 265 7.23 -24.06 -0.13
C PRO A 265 6.82 -25.52 -0.03
N GLU A 266 5.52 -25.81 -0.10
CA GLU A 266 4.96 -27.16 -0.02
C GLU A 266 5.35 -28.01 -1.23
N ALA A 267 5.24 -27.47 -2.45
CA ALA A 267 5.56 -28.21 -3.67
C ALA A 267 7.06 -28.51 -3.81
N MET A 268 7.91 -27.65 -3.25
CA MET A 268 9.36 -27.78 -3.29
C MET A 268 9.95 -28.37 -2.00
N GLU A 269 9.13 -28.78 -1.05
CA GLU A 269 9.55 -29.32 0.26
C GLU A 269 10.58 -28.43 0.96
N ARG A 270 10.42 -27.10 0.88
CA ARG A 270 11.31 -26.12 1.50
C ARG A 270 10.60 -25.30 2.59
N ALA A 271 11.38 -24.71 3.49
CA ALA A 271 10.83 -23.77 4.47
C ALA A 271 10.19 -22.55 3.78
N PRO A 272 9.05 -22.03 4.30
CA PRO A 272 8.49 -20.77 3.90
C PRO A 272 9.51 -19.62 4.09
N ARG A 273 9.39 -18.59 3.26
CA ARG A 273 10.23 -17.40 3.37
C ARG A 273 9.85 -16.58 4.62
N GLU A 274 10.84 -16.24 5.41
CA GLU A 274 10.71 -15.29 6.52
C GLU A 274 11.17 -13.90 6.07
N ASP A 275 10.23 -12.97 5.86
CA ASP A 275 10.53 -11.57 5.50
C ASP A 275 9.39 -10.66 5.98
N ASP A 276 9.71 -9.38 6.25
CA ASP A 276 8.77 -8.33 6.69
C ASP A 276 7.62 -8.07 5.70
N HIS A 277 7.71 -8.54 4.45
CA HIS A 277 6.69 -8.40 3.43
C HIS A 277 5.75 -9.60 3.35
N GLY A 278 6.01 -10.66 4.08
CA GLY A 278 5.11 -11.75 4.43
C GLY A 278 4.74 -12.73 3.31
N GLY A 279 5.32 -12.67 2.12
CA GLY A 279 4.96 -13.54 0.99
C GLY A 279 6.15 -14.22 0.32
N GLU A 280 5.85 -15.21 -0.50
CA GLU A 280 6.82 -15.93 -1.31
C GLU A 280 7.16 -15.14 -2.59
N VAL A 281 8.44 -15.01 -2.89
CA VAL A 281 8.96 -14.27 -4.06
C VAL A 281 10.07 -15.03 -4.75
N TYR A 282 10.23 -14.81 -6.06
CA TYR A 282 11.27 -15.48 -6.85
C TYR A 282 12.65 -14.88 -6.67
N VAL A 283 12.78 -13.55 -6.75
CA VAL A 283 14.09 -12.89 -6.79
C VAL A 283 14.25 -11.75 -5.79
N TYR A 284 13.17 -11.09 -5.37
CA TYR A 284 13.28 -9.92 -4.51
C TYR A 284 13.94 -10.24 -3.17
N ARG A 285 15.05 -9.53 -2.83
CA ARG A 285 15.89 -9.75 -1.64
C ARG A 285 16.43 -11.17 -1.50
N ARG A 286 16.65 -11.86 -2.62
CA ARG A 286 17.22 -13.20 -2.64
C ARG A 286 18.60 -13.25 -3.30
N ALA A 287 19.32 -12.15 -3.34
CA ALA A 287 20.68 -12.09 -3.90
C ALA A 287 21.59 -13.20 -3.36
N GLY A 288 22.28 -13.91 -4.25
CA GLY A 288 23.17 -15.03 -3.93
C GLY A 288 22.46 -16.33 -3.57
N GLN A 289 21.14 -16.34 -3.40
CA GLN A 289 20.37 -17.57 -3.18
C GLN A 289 20.08 -18.26 -4.52
N PRO A 290 19.87 -19.59 -4.50
CA PRO A 290 19.47 -20.34 -5.69
C PRO A 290 18.11 -19.86 -6.24
N CYS A 291 18.03 -19.67 -7.55
CA CYS A 291 16.76 -19.45 -8.25
C CYS A 291 15.83 -20.66 -8.05
N LEU A 292 14.58 -20.45 -7.72
CA LEU A 292 13.61 -21.54 -7.49
C LEU A 292 13.28 -22.33 -8.78
N VAL A 293 13.60 -21.78 -9.97
CA VAL A 293 13.31 -22.41 -11.27
C VAL A 293 14.53 -23.13 -11.83
N CYS A 294 15.71 -22.49 -11.91
CA CYS A 294 16.87 -23.04 -12.59
C CYS A 294 18.05 -23.36 -11.64
N GLY A 295 17.98 -22.98 -10.37
CA GLY A 295 19.06 -23.22 -9.39
C GLY A 295 20.22 -22.23 -9.45
N ASP A 296 20.31 -21.38 -10.49
CA ASP A 296 21.40 -20.39 -10.62
C ASP A 296 21.28 -19.27 -9.60
N GLY A 297 22.39 -18.59 -9.29
CA GLY A 297 22.44 -17.54 -8.27
C GLY A 297 21.68 -16.28 -8.68
N VAL A 298 20.72 -15.85 -7.86
CA VAL A 298 20.02 -14.56 -8.05
C VAL A 298 21.02 -13.41 -7.95
N GLN A 299 21.04 -12.56 -8.96
CA GLN A 299 21.91 -11.40 -9.05
C GLN A 299 21.30 -10.17 -8.41
N HIS A 300 22.13 -9.17 -8.10
CA HIS A 300 21.75 -7.90 -7.52
C HIS A 300 22.57 -6.76 -8.09
N ALA A 301 21.90 -5.64 -8.38
CA ALA A 301 22.55 -4.36 -8.73
C ALA A 301 21.75 -3.18 -8.15
N VAL A 302 22.37 -2.00 -8.11
CA VAL A 302 21.68 -0.75 -7.77
C VAL A 302 21.38 0.00 -9.07
N VAL A 303 20.09 0.20 -9.35
CA VAL A 303 19.60 0.95 -10.52
C VAL A 303 18.76 2.12 -10.02
N GLU A 304 19.13 3.33 -10.42
CA GLU A 304 18.45 4.58 -10.00
C GLU A 304 18.22 4.67 -8.47
N GLY A 305 19.26 4.27 -7.68
CA GLY A 305 19.22 4.31 -6.22
C GLY A 305 18.37 3.23 -5.55
N ARG A 306 17.94 2.20 -6.29
CA ARG A 306 17.13 1.09 -5.78
C ARG A 306 17.74 -0.25 -6.12
N ASN A 307 17.64 -1.17 -5.19
CA ASN A 307 18.11 -2.54 -5.40
C ASN A 307 17.23 -3.25 -6.44
N LEU A 308 17.86 -3.74 -7.49
CA LEU A 308 17.26 -4.61 -8.50
C LEU A 308 17.76 -6.04 -8.27
N PHE A 309 16.88 -7.02 -8.41
CA PHE A 309 17.18 -8.44 -8.27
C PHE A 309 16.67 -9.17 -9.51
N TRP A 310 17.47 -10.13 -10.03
CA TRP A 310 17.08 -10.94 -11.18
C TRP A 310 17.84 -12.25 -11.24
N CYS A 311 17.32 -13.23 -12.00
CA CYS A 311 18.06 -14.44 -12.34
C CYS A 311 18.61 -14.32 -13.78
N PRO A 312 19.94 -14.35 -13.98
CA PRO A 312 20.54 -14.14 -15.31
C PRO A 312 20.23 -15.28 -16.27
N THR A 313 19.93 -16.47 -15.78
CA THR A 313 19.58 -17.64 -16.62
C THR A 313 18.13 -17.64 -17.06
N CYS A 314 17.20 -17.25 -16.18
CA CYS A 314 15.76 -17.22 -16.51
C CYS A 314 15.35 -15.95 -17.26
N GLN A 315 16.04 -14.82 -17.05
CA GLN A 315 15.70 -13.50 -17.61
C GLN A 315 16.73 -13.11 -18.69
N ARG A 316 16.43 -13.39 -19.94
CA ARG A 316 17.32 -13.18 -21.09
C ARG A 316 16.89 -12.02 -21.97
#